data_07c2231eb54dd4c6cfdbc35965d2971d
#
_entry.id   07c2231eb54dd4c6cfdbc35965d2971d
#
_cell.length_a   1.000
_cell.length_b   1.000
_cell.length_c   1.000
_cell.angle_alpha   90.00
_cell.angle_beta   90.00
_cell.angle_gamma   90.00
#
_symmetry.space_group_name_H-M   'P 1'
#
loop_
_entity.id
_entity.type
_entity.pdbx_description
1 polymer ?
#
loop_
_entity_poly.entity_id
_entity_poly.type
_entity_poly.pdbx_seq_one_letter_code
_entity_poly.pdbx_strand_id
1 'polypeptide(L)'
;LLAILKDTSCVAYKILLASGAPIQKLYTDIILTTGGDMVQAKNELIASRSRNKKNSGTPTLDQYARDLTQYAKDGKLDPVLNRDDEIESVIGILSRRMKNNPCLIGEPGVGKTAIAEGIAHRIIDGDVPENLRNKQIYSLDMGALIAGAKYKGEFEERLKSVVKEVISSDGEILLFIDEIHTLVGAGKSDGAMDAANILKPALARGELRAIGATTLDEFQKYFETDKALERRFQKVMVDEPSVADAISILRGLKERLSLIHISEPTRLAL
;
A
#
# COMPACT_ATOMS: atom_id res chain seq x y z
N LEU A 1 28.53 -24.73 -0.35
CA LEU A 1 28.39 -23.51 0.46
C LEU A 1 27.68 -22.40 -0.35
N LEU A 2 28.11 -22.09 -1.59
CA LEU A 2 27.46 -21.08 -2.46
C LEU A 2 25.97 -21.35 -2.68
N ALA A 3 25.56 -22.60 -2.85
CA ALA A 3 24.16 -22.98 -3.01
C ALA A 3 23.33 -22.64 -1.75
N ILE A 4 23.91 -22.89 -0.56
CA ILE A 4 23.27 -22.56 0.73
C ILE A 4 23.13 -21.05 0.91
N LEU A 5 24.13 -20.28 0.48
CA LEU A 5 24.10 -18.81 0.59
C LEU A 5 23.16 -18.15 -0.45
N LYS A 6 22.82 -18.87 -1.54
CA LYS A 6 21.84 -18.41 -2.55
C LYS A 6 20.40 -18.71 -2.16
N ASP A 7 20.14 -19.75 -1.36
CA ASP A 7 18.80 -20.17 -0.97
C ASP A 7 18.42 -19.67 0.43
N THR A 8 17.71 -18.56 0.48
CA THR A 8 17.24 -17.94 1.73
C THR A 8 16.19 -18.77 2.48
N SER A 9 15.55 -19.74 1.83
CA SER A 9 14.57 -20.65 2.45
C SER A 9 15.25 -21.77 3.25
N CYS A 10 16.50 -22.07 2.92
CA CYS A 10 17.27 -23.15 3.53
C CYS A 10 17.50 -22.92 5.03
N VAL A 11 17.32 -23.98 5.84
CA VAL A 11 17.55 -23.94 7.29
C VAL A 11 18.98 -23.51 7.64
N ALA A 12 19.97 -23.96 6.86
CA ALA A 12 21.36 -23.58 7.07
C ALA A 12 21.62 -22.08 6.86
N TYR A 13 20.94 -21.45 5.88
CA TYR A 13 20.97 -19.99 5.69
C TYR A 13 20.41 -19.24 6.90
N LYS A 14 19.26 -19.70 7.44
CA LYS A 14 18.61 -19.10 8.61
C LYS A 14 19.49 -19.22 9.87
N ILE A 15 20.19 -20.34 10.05
CA ILE A 15 21.14 -20.52 11.15
C ILE A 15 22.33 -19.55 11.01
N LEU A 16 22.90 -19.40 9.82
CA LEU A 16 23.98 -18.46 9.56
C LEU A 16 23.54 -17.00 9.80
N LEU A 17 22.32 -16.65 9.43
CA LEU A 17 21.74 -15.34 9.68
C LEU A 17 21.56 -15.09 11.19
N ALA A 18 21.02 -16.07 11.92
CA ALA A 18 20.79 -16.00 13.36
C ALA A 18 22.10 -15.94 14.17
N SER A 19 23.19 -16.52 13.65
CA SER A 19 24.53 -16.43 14.26
C SER A 19 25.24 -15.09 14.00
N GLY A 20 24.59 -14.13 13.29
CA GLY A 20 25.18 -12.83 12.98
C GLY A 20 26.26 -12.86 11.91
N ALA A 21 26.39 -13.96 11.15
CA ALA A 21 27.40 -14.08 10.11
C ALA A 21 27.19 -13.08 8.98
N PRO A 22 28.23 -12.36 8.53
CA PRO A 22 28.12 -11.38 7.43
C PRO A 22 28.01 -12.13 6.08
N ILE A 23 26.81 -12.60 5.75
CA ILE A 23 26.53 -13.47 4.58
C ILE A 23 27.05 -12.87 3.27
N GLN A 24 26.96 -11.55 3.10
CA GLN A 24 27.47 -10.87 1.91
C GLN A 24 28.99 -10.99 1.78
N LYS A 25 29.70 -10.82 2.90
CA LYS A 25 31.15 -10.94 2.93
C LYS A 25 31.58 -12.38 2.68
N LEU A 26 30.93 -13.34 3.31
CA LEU A 26 31.16 -14.77 3.09
C LEU A 26 30.94 -15.16 1.62
N TYR A 27 29.89 -14.68 0.98
CA TYR A 27 29.64 -14.97 -0.44
C TYR A 27 30.73 -14.39 -1.34
N THR A 28 31.14 -13.13 -1.09
CA THR A 28 32.19 -12.45 -1.87
C THR A 28 33.56 -13.16 -1.67
N ASP A 29 33.91 -13.52 -0.46
CA ASP A 29 35.18 -14.20 -0.12
C ASP A 29 35.25 -15.59 -0.78
N ILE A 30 34.13 -16.32 -0.83
CA ILE A 30 34.10 -17.64 -1.49
C ILE A 30 34.27 -17.49 -3.01
N ILE A 31 33.68 -16.47 -3.65
CA ILE A 31 33.84 -16.27 -5.09
C ILE A 31 35.28 -15.84 -5.42
N LEU A 32 35.85 -14.96 -4.62
CA LEU A 32 37.25 -14.56 -4.79
C LEU A 32 38.21 -15.76 -4.67
N THR A 33 37.95 -16.69 -3.74
CA THR A 33 38.78 -17.90 -3.57
C THR A 33 38.58 -18.93 -4.67
N THR A 34 37.43 -18.91 -5.35
CA THR A 34 37.13 -19.82 -6.49
C THR A 34 37.48 -19.22 -7.86
N GLY A 35 38.10 -18.03 -7.93
CA GLY A 35 38.53 -17.41 -9.18
C GLY A 35 37.38 -16.79 -10.02
N GLY A 36 36.23 -16.49 -9.41
CA GLY A 36 35.09 -15.89 -10.09
C GLY A 36 35.17 -14.36 -10.19
N ASP A 37 34.49 -13.78 -11.18
CA ASP A 37 34.41 -12.35 -11.40
C ASP A 37 33.49 -11.67 -10.37
N MET A 38 34.04 -10.66 -9.67
CA MET A 38 33.35 -9.95 -8.59
C MET A 38 32.12 -9.17 -9.07
N VAL A 39 32.14 -8.69 -10.31
CA VAL A 39 31.02 -7.92 -10.91
C VAL A 39 29.86 -8.86 -11.24
N GLN A 40 30.13 -10.02 -11.81
CA GLN A 40 29.14 -11.07 -12.06
C GLN A 40 28.55 -11.61 -10.75
N ALA A 41 29.37 -11.85 -9.74
CA ALA A 41 28.95 -12.31 -8.43
C ALA A 41 27.98 -11.34 -7.74
N LYS A 42 28.29 -10.04 -7.78
CA LYS A 42 27.45 -9.00 -7.20
C LYS A 42 26.12 -8.88 -7.95
N ASN A 43 26.15 -8.96 -9.28
CA ASN A 43 24.95 -8.94 -10.11
C ASN A 43 24.10 -10.18 -9.93
N GLU A 44 24.71 -11.38 -9.76
CA GLU A 44 23.98 -12.61 -9.44
C GLU A 44 23.36 -12.59 -8.04
N LEU A 45 24.03 -11.99 -7.05
CA LEU A 45 23.48 -11.84 -5.70
C LEU A 45 22.29 -10.86 -5.69
N ILE A 46 22.38 -9.77 -6.45
CA ILE A 46 21.27 -8.82 -6.64
C ILE A 46 20.13 -9.49 -7.40
N ALA A 47 20.43 -10.25 -8.45
CA ALA A 47 19.45 -10.98 -9.24
C ALA A 47 18.78 -12.13 -8.46
N SER A 48 19.51 -12.83 -7.57
CA SER A 48 18.95 -13.87 -6.72
C SER A 48 18.08 -13.30 -5.60
N ARG A 49 18.40 -12.13 -5.08
CA ARG A 49 17.54 -11.38 -4.15
C ARG A 49 16.27 -10.87 -4.85
N SER A 50 16.37 -10.47 -6.10
CA SER A 50 15.23 -10.10 -6.94
C SER A 50 14.35 -11.30 -7.30
N ARG A 51 14.92 -12.51 -7.43
CA ARG A 51 14.18 -13.77 -7.68
C ARG A 51 13.53 -14.36 -6.44
N ASN A 52 14.04 -14.05 -5.24
CA ASN A 52 13.43 -14.44 -3.95
C ASN A 52 12.43 -13.39 -3.38
N LYS A 53 12.32 -12.22 -3.98
CA LYS A 53 11.03 -11.54 -4.00
C LYS A 53 10.11 -12.51 -4.74
N LYS A 54 9.21 -13.21 -4.03
CA LYS A 54 8.16 -14.07 -4.57
C LYS A 54 7.83 -13.57 -5.97
N ASN A 55 7.69 -14.48 -6.94
CA ASN A 55 6.92 -14.20 -8.14
C ASN A 55 5.58 -13.61 -7.66
N SER A 56 5.59 -12.32 -7.33
CA SER A 56 4.37 -11.57 -7.22
C SER A 56 3.84 -11.60 -8.64
N GLY A 57 2.70 -12.24 -8.84
CA GLY A 57 2.01 -12.20 -10.13
C GLY A 57 1.61 -10.76 -10.48
N THR A 58 2.23 -9.75 -9.83
CA THR A 58 1.90 -8.33 -9.82
C THR A 58 3.12 -7.43 -9.99
N PRO A 59 3.95 -7.61 -11.06
CA PRO A 59 5.16 -6.80 -11.25
C PRO A 59 4.87 -5.32 -11.51
N THR A 60 3.76 -4.99 -12.15
CA THR A 60 3.35 -3.60 -12.43
C THR A 60 2.82 -2.94 -11.17
N LEU A 61 2.05 -3.67 -10.37
CA LEU A 61 1.51 -3.18 -9.11
C LEU A 61 2.65 -2.84 -8.13
N ASP A 62 3.66 -3.70 -8.02
CA ASP A 62 4.85 -3.46 -7.19
C ASP A 62 5.65 -2.21 -7.61
N GLN A 63 5.52 -1.78 -8.86
CA GLN A 63 6.18 -0.59 -9.38
C GLN A 63 5.42 0.70 -9.07
N TYR A 64 4.07 0.65 -9.09
CA TYR A 64 3.20 1.83 -9.00
C TYR A 64 2.33 1.86 -7.75
N ALA A 65 2.48 0.88 -6.86
CA ALA A 65 1.75 0.82 -5.61
C ALA A 65 2.62 0.32 -4.47
N ARG A 66 2.26 0.71 -3.26
CA ARG A 66 2.94 0.30 -2.02
C ARG A 66 2.10 -0.75 -1.32
N ASP A 67 2.67 -1.92 -1.05
CA ASP A 67 2.01 -2.98 -0.27
C ASP A 67 1.99 -2.62 1.22
N LEU A 68 0.86 -2.08 1.70
CA LEU A 68 0.67 -1.69 3.10
C LEU A 68 0.70 -2.92 4.02
N THR A 69 0.18 -4.06 3.57
CA THR A 69 0.15 -5.30 4.35
C THR A 69 1.57 -5.82 4.60
N GLN A 70 2.43 -5.76 3.59
CA GLN A 70 3.84 -6.12 3.76
C GLN A 70 4.57 -5.12 4.66
N TYR A 71 4.28 -3.82 4.53
CA TYR A 71 4.86 -2.79 5.41
C TYR A 71 4.41 -2.94 6.86
N ALA A 72 3.14 -3.32 7.12
CA ALA A 72 2.64 -3.66 8.45
C ALA A 72 3.42 -4.84 9.02
N LYS A 73 3.58 -5.91 8.23
CA LYS A 73 4.33 -7.12 8.62
C LYS A 73 5.80 -6.85 8.92
N ASP A 74 6.41 -5.91 8.20
CA ASP A 74 7.79 -5.48 8.41
C ASP A 74 7.93 -4.48 9.59
N GLY A 75 6.83 -4.08 10.24
CA GLY A 75 6.82 -3.09 11.32
C GLY A 75 7.18 -1.66 10.87
N LYS A 76 6.98 -1.35 9.58
CA LYS A 76 7.35 -0.06 8.99
C LYS A 76 6.22 0.96 8.97
N LEU A 77 4.99 0.54 9.28
CA LEU A 77 3.85 1.44 9.42
C LEU A 77 3.80 2.02 10.84
N ASP A 78 3.29 3.23 10.95
CA ASP A 78 3.06 3.85 12.23
C ASP A 78 1.82 3.25 12.91
N PRO A 79 1.76 3.24 14.25
CA PRO A 79 0.57 2.81 14.96
C PRO A 79 -0.59 3.78 14.68
N VAL A 80 -1.75 3.22 14.34
CA VAL A 80 -2.96 4.00 14.12
C VAL A 80 -3.75 4.05 15.44
N LEU A 81 -4.03 5.24 15.91
CA LEU A 81 -4.68 5.49 17.19
C LEU A 81 -6.00 6.24 16.97
N ASN A 82 -7.01 5.90 17.79
CA ASN A 82 -8.32 6.56 17.83
C ASN A 82 -9.04 6.59 16.48
N ARG A 83 -8.97 5.48 15.73
CA ARG A 83 -9.66 5.26 14.44
C ARG A 83 -10.34 3.89 14.36
N ASP A 84 -10.58 3.28 15.52
CA ASP A 84 -11.14 1.92 15.58
C ASP A 84 -12.54 1.85 14.96
N ASP A 85 -13.40 2.83 15.21
CA ASP A 85 -14.78 2.88 14.69
C ASP A 85 -14.80 2.99 13.16
N GLU A 86 -13.94 3.83 12.58
CA GLU A 86 -13.83 3.98 11.14
C GLU A 86 -13.24 2.71 10.50
N ILE A 87 -12.22 2.12 11.12
CA ILE A 87 -11.60 0.86 10.67
C ILE A 87 -12.62 -0.26 10.70
N GLU A 88 -13.40 -0.42 11.77
CA GLU A 88 -14.45 -1.43 11.87
C GLU A 88 -15.55 -1.22 10.81
N SER A 89 -15.95 0.04 10.58
CA SER A 89 -16.91 0.39 9.54
C SER A 89 -16.42 -0.03 8.16
N VAL A 90 -15.14 0.24 7.85
CA VAL A 90 -14.52 -0.13 6.57
C VAL A 90 -14.45 -1.65 6.43
N ILE A 91 -14.01 -2.38 7.46
CA ILE A 91 -13.95 -3.85 7.49
C ILE A 91 -15.35 -4.43 7.27
N GLY A 92 -16.36 -3.89 7.95
CA GLY A 92 -17.76 -4.27 7.78
C GLY A 92 -18.26 -4.07 6.35
N ILE A 93 -17.89 -2.97 5.68
CA ILE A 93 -18.27 -2.68 4.29
C ILE A 93 -17.55 -3.64 3.34
N LEU A 94 -16.24 -3.84 3.50
CA LEU A 94 -15.44 -4.77 2.68
C LEU A 94 -15.97 -6.22 2.74
N SER A 95 -16.63 -6.58 3.83
CA SER A 95 -17.20 -7.93 4.03
C SER A 95 -18.56 -8.12 3.34
N ARG A 96 -19.18 -7.08 2.80
CA ARG A 96 -20.50 -7.14 2.15
C ARG A 96 -20.40 -7.76 0.76
N ARG A 97 -21.53 -8.29 0.27
CA ARG A 97 -21.64 -8.77 -1.12
C ARG A 97 -21.89 -7.63 -2.12
N MET A 98 -22.54 -6.57 -1.67
CA MET A 98 -22.88 -5.38 -2.49
C MET A 98 -22.46 -4.11 -1.76
N LYS A 99 -22.19 -3.03 -2.47
CA LYS A 99 -21.66 -1.77 -1.92
C LYS A 99 -20.46 -2.02 -1.03
N ASN A 100 -19.54 -2.87 -1.51
CA ASN A 100 -18.41 -3.39 -0.77
C ASN A 100 -17.12 -2.58 -0.96
N ASN A 101 -17.20 -1.43 -1.61
CA ASN A 101 -16.10 -0.48 -1.72
C ASN A 101 -16.34 0.68 -0.75
N PRO A 102 -15.62 0.77 0.37
CA PRO A 102 -15.69 1.93 1.25
C PRO A 102 -15.04 3.15 0.60
N CYS A 103 -15.61 4.31 0.82
CA CYS A 103 -15.05 5.60 0.47
C CYS A 103 -14.90 6.45 1.73
N LEU A 104 -13.65 6.70 2.13
CA LEU A 104 -13.30 7.56 3.26
C LEU A 104 -13.51 9.01 2.85
N ILE A 105 -14.42 9.70 3.53
CA ILE A 105 -14.80 11.08 3.23
C ILE A 105 -14.40 11.97 4.39
N GLY A 106 -13.57 12.95 4.13
CA GLY A 106 -13.13 13.92 5.13
C GLY A 106 -12.20 14.94 4.54
N GLU A 107 -11.93 15.99 5.29
CA GLU A 107 -11.02 17.06 4.90
C GLU A 107 -9.58 16.55 4.69
N PRO A 108 -8.75 17.26 3.92
CA PRO A 108 -7.34 16.93 3.80
C PRO A 108 -6.64 16.91 5.17
N GLY A 109 -5.82 15.89 5.43
CA GLY A 109 -5.04 15.81 6.68
C GLY A 109 -5.74 15.14 7.87
N VAL A 110 -7.05 14.78 7.78
CA VAL A 110 -7.76 14.12 8.90
C VAL A 110 -7.31 12.69 9.19
N GLY A 111 -6.43 12.10 8.35
CA GLY A 111 -5.87 10.77 8.57
C GLY A 111 -6.54 9.64 7.78
N LYS A 112 -7.13 9.91 6.61
CA LYS A 112 -7.75 8.89 5.75
C LYS A 112 -6.78 7.77 5.36
N THR A 113 -5.54 8.12 5.04
CA THR A 113 -4.48 7.15 4.71
C THR A 113 -4.11 6.28 5.92
N ALA A 114 -4.07 6.85 7.14
CA ALA A 114 -3.82 6.10 8.36
C ALA A 114 -4.88 5.00 8.60
N ILE A 115 -6.14 5.23 8.23
CA ILE A 115 -7.19 4.21 8.34
C ILE A 115 -6.85 3.01 7.45
N ALA A 116 -6.39 3.22 6.21
CA ALA A 116 -5.97 2.12 5.33
C ALA A 116 -4.76 1.35 5.91
N GLU A 117 -3.82 2.05 6.54
CA GLU A 117 -2.70 1.44 7.27
C GLU A 117 -3.18 0.65 8.50
N GLY A 118 -4.17 1.17 9.23
CA GLY A 118 -4.80 0.48 10.37
C GLY A 118 -5.50 -0.82 9.95
N ILE A 119 -6.17 -0.85 8.80
CA ILE A 119 -6.76 -2.06 8.25
C ILE A 119 -5.67 -3.09 7.91
N ALA A 120 -4.54 -2.64 7.35
CA ALA A 120 -3.41 -3.52 7.06
C ALA A 120 -2.84 -4.16 8.34
N HIS A 121 -2.74 -3.41 9.45
CA HIS A 121 -2.39 -3.95 10.76
C HIS A 121 -3.38 -5.02 11.23
N ARG A 122 -4.69 -4.73 11.21
CA ARG A 122 -5.74 -5.68 11.61
C ARG A 122 -5.72 -6.96 10.77
N ILE A 123 -5.41 -6.89 9.47
CA ILE A 123 -5.25 -8.07 8.61
C ILE A 123 -4.06 -8.93 9.06
N ILE A 124 -2.93 -8.33 9.37
CA ILE A 124 -1.71 -9.06 9.80
C ILE A 124 -1.93 -9.68 11.18
N ASP A 125 -2.58 -8.98 12.09
CA ASP A 125 -2.89 -9.48 13.43
C ASP A 125 -3.99 -10.55 13.42
N GLY A 126 -4.66 -10.75 12.26
CA GLY A 126 -5.76 -11.70 12.11
C GLY A 126 -7.08 -11.22 12.73
N ASP A 127 -7.14 -9.95 13.14
CA ASP A 127 -8.31 -9.29 13.73
C ASP A 127 -9.27 -8.75 12.67
N VAL A 128 -9.63 -9.61 11.74
CA VAL A 128 -10.58 -9.35 10.65
C VAL A 128 -11.41 -10.61 10.37
N PRO A 129 -12.61 -10.47 9.78
CA PRO A 129 -13.41 -11.60 9.31
C PRO A 129 -12.61 -12.51 8.35
N GLU A 130 -12.96 -13.79 8.31
CA GLU A 130 -12.23 -14.82 7.57
C GLU A 130 -12.03 -14.49 6.09
N ASN A 131 -13.01 -13.83 5.47
CA ASN A 131 -12.93 -13.39 4.07
C ASN A 131 -11.91 -12.28 3.80
N LEU A 132 -11.33 -11.67 4.83
CA LEU A 132 -10.32 -10.61 4.72
C LEU A 132 -8.93 -11.05 5.21
N ARG A 133 -8.79 -12.18 5.91
CA ARG A 133 -7.53 -12.63 6.55
C ARG A 133 -6.34 -12.76 5.61
N ASN A 134 -6.59 -13.12 4.35
CA ASN A 134 -5.53 -13.34 3.37
C ASN A 134 -5.46 -12.22 2.33
N LYS A 135 -6.13 -11.10 2.57
CA LYS A 135 -6.11 -9.97 1.64
C LYS A 135 -4.84 -9.15 1.80
N GLN A 136 -4.41 -8.57 0.70
CA GLN A 136 -3.32 -7.62 0.64
C GLN A 136 -3.87 -6.24 0.29
N ILE A 137 -3.38 -5.20 0.96
CA ILE A 137 -3.78 -3.82 0.66
C ILE A 137 -2.61 -3.14 -0.06
N TYR A 138 -2.87 -2.68 -1.26
CA TYR A 138 -1.93 -1.89 -2.04
C TYR A 138 -2.39 -0.44 -2.13
N SER A 139 -1.56 0.49 -1.69
CA SER A 139 -1.80 1.93 -1.87
C SER A 139 -1.25 2.37 -3.22
N LEU A 140 -2.14 2.81 -4.12
CA LEU A 140 -1.78 3.27 -5.45
C LEU A 140 -1.07 4.62 -5.38
N ASP A 141 0.11 4.71 -5.98
CA ASP A 141 0.88 5.96 -6.09
C ASP A 141 0.56 6.64 -7.44
N MET A 142 -0.32 7.63 -7.39
CA MET A 142 -0.70 8.42 -8.55
C MET A 142 0.48 9.21 -9.13
N GLY A 143 1.39 9.68 -8.27
CA GLY A 143 2.59 10.38 -8.68
C GLY A 143 3.51 9.47 -9.50
N ALA A 144 3.72 8.24 -9.05
CA ALA A 144 4.53 7.25 -9.77
C ALA A 144 3.90 6.85 -11.12
N LEU A 145 2.57 6.74 -11.20
CA LEU A 145 1.87 6.43 -12.45
C LEU A 145 2.04 7.53 -13.50
N ILE A 146 2.03 8.79 -13.07
CA ILE A 146 2.14 9.97 -13.96
C ILE A 146 3.61 10.29 -14.25
N ALA A 147 4.51 10.06 -13.31
CA ALA A 147 5.92 10.41 -13.45
C ALA A 147 6.55 9.71 -14.67
N GLY A 148 7.20 10.50 -15.54
CA GLY A 148 7.86 10.01 -16.74
C GLY A 148 6.93 9.56 -17.87
N ALA A 149 5.61 9.65 -17.73
CA ALA A 149 4.68 9.43 -18.83
C ALA A 149 4.75 10.62 -19.80
N LYS A 150 5.38 10.41 -20.96
CA LYS A 150 5.54 11.44 -21.99
C LYS A 150 4.24 11.72 -22.75
N TYR A 151 3.34 10.75 -22.79
CA TYR A 151 2.07 10.81 -23.51
C TYR A 151 0.93 10.26 -22.65
N LYS A 152 -0.27 10.77 -22.88
CA LYS A 152 -1.52 10.34 -22.21
C LYS A 152 -1.72 8.81 -22.25
N GLY A 153 -1.44 8.16 -23.37
CA GLY A 153 -1.59 6.72 -23.55
C GLY A 153 -0.69 5.89 -22.64
N GLU A 154 0.48 6.38 -22.27
CA GLU A 154 1.41 5.65 -21.40
C GLU A 154 0.89 5.53 -19.96
N PHE A 155 0.30 6.59 -19.43
CA PHE A 155 -0.40 6.54 -18.14
C PHE A 155 -1.58 5.56 -18.17
N GLU A 156 -2.39 5.60 -19.23
CA GLU A 156 -3.53 4.71 -19.39
C GLU A 156 -3.11 3.24 -19.47
N GLU A 157 -2.03 2.93 -20.17
CA GLU A 157 -1.46 1.57 -20.25
C GLU A 157 -0.96 1.07 -18.89
N ARG A 158 -0.26 1.92 -18.12
CA ARG A 158 0.19 1.60 -16.77
C ARG A 158 -1.00 1.31 -15.85
N LEU A 159 -2.00 2.18 -15.84
CA LEU A 159 -3.21 1.99 -15.04
C LEU A 159 -4.00 0.74 -15.45
N LYS A 160 -4.14 0.46 -16.75
CA LYS A 160 -4.76 -0.78 -17.26
C LYS A 160 -4.02 -2.02 -16.78
N SER A 161 -2.70 -1.97 -16.79
CA SER A 161 -1.85 -3.08 -16.34
C SER A 161 -2.02 -3.33 -14.84
N VAL A 162 -2.01 -2.28 -14.02
CA VAL A 162 -2.30 -2.35 -12.58
C VAL A 162 -3.68 -2.97 -12.32
N VAL A 163 -4.72 -2.44 -12.96
CA VAL A 163 -6.10 -2.94 -12.80
C VAL A 163 -6.21 -4.41 -13.22
N LYS A 164 -5.57 -4.80 -14.32
CA LYS A 164 -5.54 -6.18 -14.79
C LYS A 164 -4.86 -7.12 -13.79
N GLU A 165 -3.75 -6.72 -13.18
CA GLU A 165 -3.07 -7.50 -12.16
C GLU A 165 -3.94 -7.66 -10.91
N VAL A 166 -4.61 -6.60 -10.45
CA VAL A 166 -5.53 -6.65 -9.31
C VAL A 166 -6.72 -7.58 -9.60
N ILE A 167 -7.33 -7.51 -10.79
CA ILE A 167 -8.43 -8.39 -11.18
C ILE A 167 -7.94 -9.85 -11.25
N SER A 168 -6.73 -10.08 -11.77
CA SER A 168 -6.16 -11.43 -11.91
C SER A 168 -5.83 -12.09 -10.57
N SER A 169 -5.77 -11.33 -9.46
CA SER A 169 -5.59 -11.85 -8.10
C SER A 169 -6.86 -12.49 -7.51
N ASP A 170 -7.94 -12.57 -8.25
CA ASP A 170 -9.23 -13.15 -7.81
C ASP A 170 -9.74 -12.55 -6.48
N GLY A 171 -9.56 -11.25 -6.34
CA GLY A 171 -9.99 -10.48 -5.18
C GLY A 171 -9.11 -10.65 -3.93
N GLU A 172 -7.91 -11.19 -4.05
CA GLU A 172 -6.93 -11.21 -2.94
C GLU A 172 -6.36 -9.82 -2.66
N ILE A 173 -6.36 -8.92 -3.65
CA ILE A 173 -5.82 -7.57 -3.55
C ILE A 173 -6.95 -6.56 -3.38
N LEU A 174 -6.79 -5.69 -2.38
CA LEU A 174 -7.61 -4.50 -2.13
C LEU A 174 -6.78 -3.28 -2.51
N LEU A 175 -7.31 -2.43 -3.39
CA LEU A 175 -6.59 -1.25 -3.85
C LEU A 175 -7.02 -0.03 -3.05
N PHE A 176 -6.12 0.57 -2.29
CA PHE A 176 -6.35 1.88 -1.69
C PHE A 176 -5.98 2.97 -2.68
N ILE A 177 -6.90 3.88 -2.93
CA ILE A 177 -6.76 4.99 -3.87
C ILE A 177 -7.04 6.28 -3.13
N ASP A 178 -5.98 7.03 -2.84
CA ASP A 178 -6.15 8.38 -2.31
C ASP A 178 -6.58 9.33 -3.44
N GLU A 179 -7.35 10.35 -3.08
CA GLU A 179 -7.94 11.30 -4.05
C GLU A 179 -8.60 10.60 -5.25
N ILE A 180 -9.37 9.53 -4.98
CA ILE A 180 -9.99 8.69 -6.03
C ILE A 180 -10.84 9.49 -7.04
N HIS A 181 -11.32 10.67 -6.65
CA HIS A 181 -12.04 11.58 -7.52
C HIS A 181 -11.23 12.03 -8.74
N THR A 182 -9.90 12.09 -8.62
CA THR A 182 -9.01 12.46 -9.74
C THR A 182 -9.06 11.44 -10.86
N LEU A 183 -9.23 10.16 -10.53
CA LEU A 183 -9.34 9.07 -11.49
C LEU A 183 -10.76 8.95 -12.08
N VAL A 184 -11.79 9.26 -11.28
CA VAL A 184 -13.17 9.09 -11.67
C VAL A 184 -13.70 10.34 -12.39
N GLY A 185 -13.24 11.53 -11.99
CA GLY A 185 -13.67 12.82 -12.50
C GLY A 185 -12.99 13.30 -13.78
N ALA A 186 -11.92 12.68 -14.17
CA ALA A 186 -11.05 13.13 -15.26
C ALA A 186 -11.67 13.19 -16.67
N GLY A 187 -12.86 12.65 -16.86
CA GLY A 187 -13.52 12.60 -18.20
C GLY A 187 -14.24 13.88 -18.65
N LYS A 188 -14.19 15.01 -17.91
CA LYS A 188 -14.98 16.21 -18.21
C LYS A 188 -14.20 17.42 -18.73
N SER A 189 -12.88 17.37 -18.79
CA SER A 189 -12.06 18.44 -19.34
C SER A 189 -11.26 17.97 -20.55
N ASP A 190 -11.19 18.79 -21.61
CA ASP A 190 -10.34 18.57 -22.77
C ASP A 190 -8.90 18.39 -22.32
N GLY A 191 -8.36 17.19 -22.49
CA GLY A 191 -7.01 16.83 -22.04
C GLY A 191 -6.90 16.06 -20.74
N ALA A 192 -7.99 15.84 -19.99
CA ALA A 192 -7.99 15.03 -18.78
C ALA A 192 -7.83 13.54 -19.10
N MET A 193 -7.08 12.86 -18.24
CA MET A 193 -6.79 11.43 -18.37
C MET A 193 -8.06 10.59 -18.30
N ASP A 194 -8.21 9.64 -19.22
CA ASP A 194 -9.43 8.83 -19.34
C ASP A 194 -9.44 7.63 -18.37
N ALA A 195 -8.87 7.85 -17.17
CA ALA A 195 -8.79 6.87 -16.09
C ALA A 195 -10.17 6.35 -15.65
N ALA A 196 -11.19 7.20 -15.75
CA ALA A 196 -12.56 6.84 -15.44
C ALA A 196 -13.07 5.67 -16.31
N ASN A 197 -12.75 5.68 -17.59
CA ASN A 197 -13.16 4.63 -18.50
C ASN A 197 -12.46 3.28 -18.26
N ILE A 198 -11.31 3.30 -17.56
CA ILE A 198 -10.59 2.10 -17.17
C ILE A 198 -11.15 1.53 -15.86
N LEU A 199 -11.36 2.37 -14.85
CA LEU A 199 -11.77 1.94 -13.52
C LEU A 199 -13.26 1.65 -13.39
N LYS A 200 -14.12 2.51 -13.97
CA LYS A 200 -15.58 2.38 -13.85
C LYS A 200 -16.12 1.00 -14.26
N PRO A 201 -15.72 0.39 -15.38
CA PRO A 201 -16.20 -0.94 -15.74
C PRO A 201 -15.82 -2.01 -14.72
N ALA A 202 -14.57 -2.01 -14.24
CA ALA A 202 -14.08 -2.98 -13.27
C ALA A 202 -14.76 -2.82 -11.89
N LEU A 203 -14.94 -1.58 -11.44
CA LEU A 203 -15.69 -1.27 -10.21
C LEU A 203 -17.17 -1.64 -10.37
N ALA A 204 -17.80 -1.30 -11.51
CA ALA A 204 -19.21 -1.59 -11.74
C ALA A 204 -19.52 -3.09 -11.80
N ARG A 205 -18.62 -3.91 -12.35
CA ARG A 205 -18.75 -5.37 -12.37
C ARG A 205 -18.39 -6.03 -11.03
N GLY A 206 -17.72 -5.28 -10.11
CA GLY A 206 -17.25 -5.80 -8.83
C GLY A 206 -16.00 -6.70 -8.95
N GLU A 207 -15.31 -6.61 -10.06
CA GLU A 207 -14.04 -7.29 -10.32
C GLU A 207 -12.89 -6.62 -9.58
N LEU A 208 -12.98 -5.30 -9.39
CA LEU A 208 -12.04 -4.49 -8.63
C LEU A 208 -12.65 -4.14 -7.26
N ARG A 209 -11.93 -4.43 -6.19
CA ARG A 209 -12.23 -3.96 -4.84
C ARG A 209 -11.32 -2.82 -4.48
N ALA A 210 -11.91 -1.69 -4.10
CA ALA A 210 -11.16 -0.49 -3.79
C ALA A 210 -11.63 0.16 -2.48
N ILE A 211 -10.69 0.72 -1.75
CA ILE A 211 -10.91 1.67 -0.67
C ILE A 211 -10.58 3.04 -1.25
N GLY A 212 -11.56 3.89 -1.42
CA GLY A 212 -11.34 5.26 -1.91
C GLY A 212 -11.16 6.24 -0.77
N ALA A 213 -10.44 7.33 -1.02
CA ALA A 213 -10.39 8.49 -0.13
C ALA A 213 -10.64 9.75 -0.94
N THR A 214 -11.47 10.66 -0.41
CA THR A 214 -11.84 11.92 -1.08
C THR A 214 -12.44 12.91 -0.08
N THR A 215 -12.79 14.11 -0.54
CA THR A 215 -13.59 15.09 0.23
C THR A 215 -15.09 14.90 -0.02
N LEU A 216 -15.92 15.53 0.83
CA LEU A 216 -17.36 15.41 0.70
C LEU A 216 -17.88 16.03 -0.62
N ASP A 217 -17.39 17.20 -0.97
CA ASP A 217 -17.79 17.92 -2.17
C ASP A 217 -17.49 17.13 -3.44
N GLU A 218 -16.31 16.52 -3.47
CA GLU A 218 -15.87 15.72 -4.60
C GLU A 218 -16.61 14.39 -4.69
N PHE A 219 -16.95 13.78 -3.55
CA PHE A 219 -17.79 12.59 -3.53
C PHE A 219 -19.17 12.88 -4.10
N GLN A 220 -19.82 13.97 -3.68
CA GLN A 220 -21.11 14.39 -4.20
C GLN A 220 -21.07 14.67 -5.70
N LYS A 221 -20.02 15.36 -6.14
CA LYS A 221 -19.86 15.76 -7.54
C LYS A 221 -19.61 14.60 -8.49
N TYR A 222 -18.81 13.60 -8.09
CA TYR A 222 -18.32 12.57 -8.99
C TYR A 222 -18.92 11.18 -8.74
N PHE A 223 -19.29 10.86 -7.51
CA PHE A 223 -19.80 9.53 -7.14
C PHE A 223 -21.33 9.49 -7.06
N GLU A 224 -21.96 10.46 -6.42
CA GLU A 224 -23.42 10.48 -6.31
C GLU A 224 -24.12 10.77 -7.64
N THR A 225 -23.47 11.48 -8.53
CA THR A 225 -23.98 11.75 -9.88
C THR A 225 -23.87 10.55 -10.82
N ASP A 226 -23.03 9.57 -10.51
CA ASP A 226 -22.82 8.37 -11.31
C ASP A 226 -23.47 7.15 -10.66
N LYS A 227 -24.62 6.73 -11.18
CA LYS A 227 -25.42 5.61 -10.65
C LYS A 227 -24.65 4.28 -10.56
N ALA A 228 -23.62 4.07 -11.39
CA ALA A 228 -22.82 2.85 -11.37
C ALA A 228 -21.88 2.84 -10.16
N LEU A 229 -21.27 3.99 -9.84
CA LEU A 229 -20.39 4.15 -8.69
C LEU A 229 -21.18 4.24 -7.38
N GLU A 230 -22.29 4.98 -7.35
CA GLU A 230 -23.17 5.09 -6.19
C GLU A 230 -23.63 3.74 -5.64
N ARG A 231 -23.90 2.78 -6.53
CA ARG A 231 -24.29 1.42 -6.17
C ARG A 231 -23.15 0.56 -5.64
N ARG A 232 -21.90 0.99 -5.79
CA ARG A 232 -20.70 0.21 -5.42
C ARG A 232 -19.94 0.76 -4.25
N PHE A 233 -20.00 2.09 -4.06
CA PHE A 233 -19.32 2.76 -2.97
C PHE A 233 -20.26 3.03 -1.79
N GLN A 234 -19.69 2.89 -0.59
CA GLN A 234 -20.34 3.23 0.67
C GLN A 234 -19.51 4.29 1.38
N LYS A 235 -20.16 5.37 1.80
CA LYS A 235 -19.52 6.45 2.54
C LYS A 235 -19.09 6.00 3.93
N VAL A 236 -17.91 6.42 4.34
CA VAL A 236 -17.41 6.39 5.73
C VAL A 236 -16.89 7.78 6.04
N MET A 237 -17.56 8.47 6.94
CA MET A 237 -17.13 9.82 7.36
C MET A 237 -15.91 9.72 8.24
N VAL A 238 -14.94 10.58 8.02
CA VAL A 238 -13.70 10.67 8.78
C VAL A 238 -13.58 12.11 9.27
N ASP A 239 -13.97 12.32 10.50
CA ASP A 239 -13.95 13.63 11.11
C ASP A 239 -12.56 14.00 11.65
N GLU A 240 -12.34 15.28 11.89
CA GLU A 240 -11.14 15.74 12.59
C GLU A 240 -11.06 15.13 13.99
N PRO A 241 -9.87 14.70 14.44
CA PRO A 241 -9.72 14.18 15.79
C PRO A 241 -10.02 15.26 16.82
N SER A 242 -10.66 14.90 17.94
CA SER A 242 -10.83 15.79 19.06
C SER A 242 -9.48 16.22 19.64
N VAL A 243 -9.44 17.28 20.42
CA VAL A 243 -8.20 17.73 21.09
C VAL A 243 -7.59 16.61 21.95
N ALA A 244 -8.43 15.81 22.62
CA ALA A 244 -7.98 14.69 23.44
C ALA A 244 -7.35 13.59 22.58
N ASP A 245 -7.98 13.27 21.44
CA ASP A 245 -7.48 12.28 20.48
C ASP A 245 -6.19 12.75 19.83
N ALA A 246 -6.10 14.02 19.43
CA ALA A 246 -4.88 14.60 18.87
C ALA A 246 -3.70 14.49 19.84
N ILE A 247 -3.92 14.77 21.14
CA ILE A 247 -2.89 14.58 22.17
C ILE A 247 -2.47 13.10 22.29
N SER A 248 -3.43 12.18 22.25
CA SER A 248 -3.16 10.74 22.33
C SER A 248 -2.37 10.26 21.12
N ILE A 249 -2.72 10.71 19.92
CA ILE A 249 -2.01 10.41 18.66
C ILE A 249 -0.56 10.92 18.75
N LEU A 250 -0.34 12.17 19.15
CA LEU A 250 1.00 12.75 19.29
C LEU A 250 1.85 12.01 20.33
N ARG A 251 1.25 11.59 21.45
CA ARG A 251 1.95 10.78 22.46
C ARG A 251 2.34 9.41 21.93
N GLY A 252 1.47 8.75 21.18
CA GLY A 252 1.76 7.44 20.60
C GLY A 252 2.82 7.46 19.51
N LEU A 253 2.93 8.57 18.77
CA LEU A 253 3.96 8.78 17.75
C LEU A 253 5.29 9.30 18.30
N LYS A 254 5.32 9.75 19.57
CA LYS A 254 6.49 10.40 20.19
C LYS A 254 7.78 9.57 20.05
N GLU A 255 7.72 8.27 20.31
CA GLU A 255 8.90 7.41 20.26
C GLU A 255 9.45 7.31 18.84
N ARG A 256 8.58 7.23 17.83
CA ARG A 256 8.99 7.20 16.42
C ARG A 256 9.52 8.55 15.93
N LEU A 257 8.89 9.64 16.37
CA LEU A 257 9.33 10.99 16.05
C LEU A 257 10.66 11.34 16.75
N SER A 258 10.92 10.82 17.95
CA SER A 258 12.18 11.05 18.67
C SER A 258 13.37 10.32 18.05
N LEU A 259 13.14 9.22 17.34
CA LEU A 259 14.19 8.53 16.56
C LEU A 259 14.59 9.30 15.29
N ILE A 260 13.81 10.32 14.89
CA ILE A 260 14.07 11.17 13.70
C ILE A 260 14.54 12.57 14.16
N HIS A 261 15.47 12.68 15.09
CA HIS A 261 16.09 13.96 15.50
C HIS A 261 15.15 15.03 16.09
N ILE A 262 14.50 14.73 17.18
CA ILE A 262 14.23 15.79 18.17
C ILE A 262 15.35 15.70 19.20
N SER A 263 16.47 16.41 18.94
CA SER A 263 17.35 16.84 20.01
C SER A 263 16.47 17.44 21.09
N GLU A 264 16.75 17.09 22.37
CA GLU A 264 16.03 17.62 23.53
C GLU A 264 15.75 19.13 23.37
N PRO A 265 14.55 19.59 23.71
CA PRO A 265 14.28 21.03 23.70
C PRO A 265 15.34 21.66 24.58
N THR A 266 16.17 22.50 23.96
CA THR A 266 17.14 23.35 24.68
C THR A 266 16.36 24.00 25.84
N ARG A 267 16.64 23.61 27.08
CA ARG A 267 16.14 24.32 28.26
C ARG A 267 16.61 25.75 28.07
N LEU A 268 15.69 26.62 27.65
CA LEU A 268 15.85 28.05 27.83
C LEU A 268 15.96 28.25 29.32
N ALA A 269 17.20 28.42 29.81
CA ALA A 269 17.49 28.91 31.14
C ALA A 269 16.95 30.34 31.19
N LEU A 270 15.88 30.53 31.91
CA LEU A 270 15.43 31.84 32.40
C LEU A 270 16.38 32.31 33.49
#